data_d8d48f7e0da86ea65c0fab0ebade19c5
#
_entry.id   d8d48f7e0da86ea65c0fab0ebade19c5
#
_cell.length_a   1.000
_cell.length_b   1.000
_cell.length_c   1.000
_cell.angle_alpha   90.00
_cell.angle_beta   90.00
_cell.angle_gamma   90.00
#
_symmetry.space_group_name_H-M   'P 1'
#
loop_
_entity.id
_entity.type
_entity.pdbx_description
1 polymer ?
#
loop_
_entity_poly.entity_id
_entity_poly.type
_entity_poly.pdbx_seq_one_letter_code
_entity_poly.pdbx_strand_id
1 'polypeptide(L)'
;IGDLSEPVSPLLIKNSCCQRAFLRGAFLCIGSMSDPQKSYHLEFVCTDEDKARQLQSVIQGFDIEAKIVLRKKYYVVYLKEGSGIVDLLNVCEAPIALMKLENLRIVKEMRNSVNRRVNCETANITKTVNAATRQIEDIIYIRDHYGLENLPEPLSQMAEVRLENPDAPLKELGEYLDPPVGKSGVNHRLRKLSELADRIRT
;
A
#
# COMPACT_ATOMS: atom_id res chain seq x y z
N ILE A 1 -27.69 -40.48 -19.72
CA ILE A 1 -26.56 -39.57 -19.78
C ILE A 1 -27.17 -38.18 -19.89
N GLY A 2 -27.10 -37.37 -18.82
CA GLY A 2 -27.67 -36.02 -18.82
C GLY A 2 -27.06 -35.17 -19.93
N ASP A 3 -27.81 -34.21 -20.45
CA ASP A 3 -27.36 -33.27 -21.44
C ASP A 3 -26.19 -32.42 -20.86
N LEU A 4 -25.02 -32.52 -21.44
CA LEU A 4 -23.85 -31.75 -21.02
C LEU A 4 -24.01 -30.24 -21.23
N SER A 5 -25.08 -29.80 -21.89
CA SER A 5 -25.43 -28.40 -22.07
C SER A 5 -26.07 -27.79 -20.82
N GLU A 6 -26.68 -28.58 -19.94
CA GLU A 6 -27.38 -28.10 -18.73
C GLU A 6 -26.47 -28.00 -17.50
N PRO A 7 -26.83 -27.14 -16.52
CA PRO A 7 -26.20 -27.13 -15.20
C PRO A 7 -26.32 -28.50 -14.51
N VAL A 8 -25.40 -28.78 -13.59
CA VAL A 8 -25.46 -30.01 -12.78
C VAL A 8 -26.69 -30.01 -11.90
N SER A 9 -27.42 -31.15 -11.82
CA SER A 9 -28.60 -31.25 -10.96
C SER A 9 -28.30 -30.84 -9.51
N PRO A 10 -29.07 -29.92 -8.92
CA PRO A 10 -28.88 -29.48 -7.52
C PRO A 10 -28.89 -30.66 -6.51
N LEU A 11 -29.56 -31.76 -6.84
CA LEU A 11 -29.58 -32.95 -5.98
C LEU A 11 -28.20 -33.62 -5.86
N LEU A 12 -27.37 -33.52 -6.92
CA LEU A 12 -26.01 -34.08 -6.93
C LEU A 12 -25.00 -33.26 -6.13
N ILE A 13 -25.27 -31.96 -6.01
CA ILE A 13 -24.39 -31.01 -5.29
C ILE A 13 -25.02 -30.51 -3.99
N LYS A 14 -25.92 -31.26 -3.41
CA LYS A 14 -26.59 -30.90 -2.15
C LYS A 14 -25.65 -30.92 -0.96
N ASN A 15 -24.79 -31.93 -0.88
CA ASN A 15 -23.90 -32.12 0.25
C ASN A 15 -22.57 -31.37 0.05
N SER A 16 -21.98 -30.85 1.13
CA SER A 16 -20.71 -30.12 1.08
C SER A 16 -19.57 -30.95 0.42
N CYS A 17 -19.48 -32.24 0.67
CA CYS A 17 -18.49 -33.11 0.03
C CYS A 17 -18.69 -33.19 -1.51
N CYS A 18 -19.92 -33.19 -1.98
CA CYS A 18 -20.24 -33.18 -3.41
C CYS A 18 -19.93 -31.84 -4.04
N GLN A 19 -20.21 -30.73 -3.33
CA GLN A 19 -19.82 -29.37 -3.76
C GLN A 19 -18.31 -29.21 -3.88
N ARG A 20 -17.55 -29.73 -2.92
CA ARG A 20 -16.06 -29.76 -2.99
C ARG A 20 -15.56 -30.55 -4.20
N ALA A 21 -16.13 -31.73 -4.43
CA ALA A 21 -15.79 -32.56 -5.60
C ALA A 21 -16.15 -31.87 -6.92
N PHE A 22 -17.31 -31.19 -6.96
CA PHE A 22 -17.76 -30.39 -8.12
C PHE A 22 -16.75 -29.25 -8.41
N LEU A 23 -16.35 -28.47 -7.40
CA LEU A 23 -15.38 -27.39 -7.57
C LEU A 23 -14.01 -27.88 -8.05
N ARG A 24 -13.51 -29.01 -7.52
CA ARG A 24 -12.29 -29.66 -8.00
C ARG A 24 -12.39 -30.05 -9.47
N GLY A 25 -13.48 -30.72 -9.85
CA GLY A 25 -13.72 -31.12 -11.23
C GLY A 25 -13.83 -29.91 -12.18
N ALA A 26 -14.57 -28.88 -11.77
CA ALA A 26 -14.68 -27.64 -12.53
C ALA A 26 -13.33 -26.97 -12.71
N PHE A 27 -12.50 -26.90 -11.66
CA PHE A 27 -11.17 -26.31 -11.76
C PHE A 27 -10.27 -27.07 -12.75
N LEU A 28 -10.28 -28.39 -12.71
CA LEU A 28 -9.48 -29.21 -13.63
C LEU A 28 -9.91 -29.08 -15.10
N CYS A 29 -11.20 -28.83 -15.34
CA CYS A 29 -11.73 -28.75 -16.69
C CYS A 29 -11.67 -27.35 -17.30
N ILE A 30 -12.03 -26.32 -16.53
CA ILE A 30 -12.25 -24.94 -17.01
C ILE A 30 -11.58 -23.87 -16.14
N GLY A 31 -10.86 -24.28 -15.11
CA GLY A 31 -10.19 -23.36 -14.18
C GLY A 31 -8.79 -23.00 -14.64
N SER A 32 -8.35 -21.81 -14.28
CA SER A 32 -6.96 -21.40 -14.41
C SER A 32 -6.57 -20.47 -13.27
N MET A 33 -5.29 -20.43 -12.92
CA MET A 33 -4.74 -19.54 -11.92
C MET A 33 -3.46 -18.89 -12.45
N SER A 34 -3.36 -17.57 -12.30
CA SER A 34 -2.16 -16.82 -12.63
C SER A 34 -1.01 -17.17 -11.69
N ASP A 35 0.22 -16.91 -12.15
CA ASP A 35 1.40 -17.01 -11.29
C ASP A 35 1.23 -16.10 -10.06
N PRO A 36 1.17 -16.67 -8.83
CA PRO A 36 0.95 -15.89 -7.62
C PRO A 36 2.09 -14.90 -7.31
N GLN A 37 3.27 -15.07 -7.92
CA GLN A 37 4.37 -14.10 -7.80
C GLN A 37 4.02 -12.78 -8.49
N LYS A 38 3.25 -12.83 -9.57
CA LYS A 38 2.85 -11.64 -10.34
C LYS A 38 1.54 -11.04 -9.85
N SER A 39 0.49 -11.83 -9.82
CA SER A 39 -0.85 -11.37 -9.42
C SER A 39 -1.68 -12.48 -8.81
N TYR A 40 -2.64 -12.11 -7.97
CA TYR A 40 -3.66 -13.04 -7.48
C TYR A 40 -4.85 -12.99 -8.43
N HIS A 41 -5.04 -14.06 -9.21
CA HIS A 41 -6.18 -14.21 -10.10
C HIS A 41 -6.43 -15.69 -10.33
N LEU A 42 -7.64 -16.14 -10.02
CA LEU A 42 -8.15 -17.47 -10.33
C LEU A 42 -9.45 -17.29 -11.07
N GLU A 43 -9.65 -18.01 -12.16
CA GLU A 43 -10.86 -17.93 -12.99
C GLU A 43 -11.32 -19.28 -13.48
N PHE A 44 -12.63 -19.35 -13.75
CA PHE A 44 -13.31 -20.46 -14.43
C PHE A 44 -14.00 -19.90 -15.68
N VAL A 45 -13.80 -20.51 -16.82
CA VAL A 45 -14.36 -20.05 -18.10
C VAL A 45 -15.56 -20.92 -18.49
N CYS A 46 -16.77 -20.40 -18.36
CA CYS A 46 -18.01 -21.08 -18.69
C CYS A 46 -18.52 -20.66 -20.05
N THR A 47 -19.18 -21.59 -20.76
CA THR A 47 -19.79 -21.35 -22.07
C THR A 47 -21.12 -20.64 -21.98
N ASP A 48 -21.85 -20.81 -20.86
CA ASP A 48 -23.18 -20.26 -20.64
C ASP A 48 -23.31 -19.64 -19.25
N GLU A 49 -24.34 -18.80 -19.11
CA GLU A 49 -24.56 -18.01 -17.89
C GLU A 49 -25.04 -18.87 -16.73
N ASP A 50 -25.90 -19.87 -16.98
CA ASP A 50 -26.50 -20.66 -15.93
C ASP A 50 -25.42 -21.50 -15.21
N LYS A 51 -24.48 -22.07 -15.94
CA LYS A 51 -23.34 -22.78 -15.37
C LYS A 51 -22.42 -21.86 -14.57
N ALA A 52 -22.19 -20.64 -15.06
CA ALA A 52 -21.41 -19.65 -14.34
C ALA A 52 -22.10 -19.22 -13.03
N ARG A 53 -23.42 -18.99 -13.06
CA ARG A 53 -24.23 -18.67 -11.87
C ARG A 53 -24.26 -19.82 -10.87
N GLN A 54 -24.41 -21.06 -11.35
CA GLN A 54 -24.35 -22.24 -10.50
C GLN A 54 -22.99 -22.36 -9.80
N LEU A 55 -21.90 -22.23 -10.56
CA LEU A 55 -20.55 -22.30 -10.02
C LEU A 55 -20.30 -21.19 -8.99
N GLN A 56 -20.71 -19.95 -9.29
CA GLN A 56 -20.64 -18.84 -8.37
C GLN A 56 -21.40 -19.12 -7.08
N SER A 57 -22.63 -19.61 -7.18
CA SER A 57 -23.48 -19.94 -6.02
C SER A 57 -22.84 -21.02 -5.13
N VAL A 58 -22.23 -22.04 -5.73
CA VAL A 58 -21.51 -23.08 -4.97
C VAL A 58 -20.29 -22.52 -4.26
N ILE A 59 -19.52 -21.63 -4.90
CA ILE A 59 -18.35 -20.96 -4.29
C ILE A 59 -18.81 -20.07 -3.13
N GLN A 60 -19.86 -19.28 -3.33
CA GLN A 60 -20.43 -18.40 -2.31
C GLN A 60 -21.00 -19.18 -1.12
N GLY A 61 -21.47 -20.40 -1.32
CA GLY A 61 -21.89 -21.32 -0.24
C GLY A 61 -20.76 -21.67 0.75
N PHE A 62 -19.51 -21.38 0.42
CA PHE A 62 -18.34 -21.50 1.31
C PHE A 62 -17.82 -20.13 1.81
N ASP A 63 -18.65 -19.09 1.78
CA ASP A 63 -18.31 -17.72 2.19
C ASP A 63 -17.17 -17.08 1.36
N ILE A 64 -16.99 -17.54 0.11
CA ILE A 64 -15.96 -17.02 -0.81
C ILE A 64 -16.62 -16.10 -1.83
N GLU A 65 -16.17 -14.83 -1.89
CA GLU A 65 -16.69 -13.85 -2.84
C GLU A 65 -16.13 -14.11 -4.26
N ALA A 66 -16.94 -14.69 -5.14
CA ALA A 66 -16.65 -14.86 -6.55
C ALA A 66 -17.50 -13.90 -7.40
N LYS A 67 -16.90 -13.33 -8.44
CA LYS A 67 -17.55 -12.38 -9.37
C LYS A 67 -17.69 -13.02 -10.75
N ILE A 68 -18.72 -12.61 -11.50
CA ILE A 68 -18.93 -13.03 -12.89
C ILE A 68 -18.71 -11.83 -13.80
N VAL A 69 -18.06 -12.07 -14.94
CA VAL A 69 -17.92 -11.09 -16.02
C VAL A 69 -18.12 -11.78 -17.36
N LEU A 70 -18.82 -11.11 -18.28
CA LEU A 70 -18.91 -11.55 -19.67
C LEU A 70 -17.67 -11.08 -20.43
N ARG A 71 -16.90 -12.03 -20.98
CA ARG A 71 -15.68 -11.77 -21.76
C ARG A 71 -15.87 -12.35 -23.16
N LYS A 72 -16.09 -11.49 -24.15
CA LYS A 72 -16.50 -11.89 -25.50
C LYS A 72 -17.79 -12.73 -25.46
N LYS A 73 -17.69 -14.04 -25.63
CA LYS A 73 -18.83 -14.98 -25.61
C LYS A 73 -18.81 -15.95 -24.42
N TYR A 74 -17.89 -15.73 -23.44
CA TYR A 74 -17.74 -16.61 -22.29
C TYR A 74 -18.09 -15.88 -21.00
N TYR A 75 -18.70 -16.60 -20.06
CA TYR A 75 -18.95 -16.14 -18.70
C TYR A 75 -17.80 -16.59 -17.82
N VAL A 76 -17.06 -15.64 -17.25
CA VAL A 76 -15.87 -15.92 -16.43
C VAL A 76 -16.20 -15.67 -14.97
N VAL A 77 -16.19 -16.74 -14.17
CA VAL A 77 -16.27 -16.66 -12.71
C VAL A 77 -14.85 -16.48 -12.17
N TYR A 78 -14.59 -15.44 -11.38
CA TYR A 78 -13.22 -15.15 -10.97
C TYR A 78 -13.08 -14.65 -9.54
N LEU A 79 -11.89 -14.88 -8.98
CA LEU A 79 -11.42 -14.34 -7.71
C LEU A 79 -10.12 -13.55 -7.95
N LYS A 80 -9.97 -12.38 -7.29
CA LYS A 80 -8.77 -11.52 -7.37
C LYS A 80 -8.05 -11.36 -6.05
N GLU A 81 -8.67 -11.74 -4.95
CA GLU A 81 -8.09 -11.62 -3.62
C GLU A 81 -7.37 -12.89 -3.21
N GLY A 82 -6.15 -12.75 -2.72
CA GLY A 82 -5.32 -13.88 -2.30
C GLY A 82 -5.97 -14.70 -1.19
N SER A 83 -6.72 -14.09 -0.26
CA SER A 83 -7.48 -14.79 0.78
C SER A 83 -8.55 -15.72 0.18
N GLY A 84 -9.41 -15.19 -0.70
CA GLY A 84 -10.46 -15.99 -1.33
C GLY A 84 -9.90 -17.14 -2.19
N ILE A 85 -8.72 -16.94 -2.83
CA ILE A 85 -8.05 -18.03 -3.57
C ILE A 85 -7.54 -19.11 -2.62
N VAL A 86 -6.96 -18.73 -1.46
CA VAL A 86 -6.53 -19.67 -0.42
C VAL A 86 -7.72 -20.48 0.10
N ASP A 87 -8.84 -19.81 0.39
CA ASP A 87 -10.06 -20.46 0.87
C ASP A 87 -10.59 -21.44 -0.17
N LEU A 88 -10.61 -21.07 -1.45
CA LEU A 88 -11.00 -21.96 -2.53
C LEU A 88 -10.06 -23.16 -2.68
N LEU A 89 -8.75 -22.98 -2.56
CA LEU A 89 -7.79 -24.09 -2.57
C LEU A 89 -8.01 -25.03 -1.37
N ASN A 90 -8.38 -24.51 -0.20
CA ASN A 90 -8.76 -25.30 0.96
C ASN A 90 -10.05 -26.10 0.69
N VAL A 91 -11.07 -25.45 0.13
CA VAL A 91 -12.32 -26.12 -0.28
C VAL A 91 -12.05 -27.23 -1.30
N CYS A 92 -11.16 -26.98 -2.25
CA CYS A 92 -10.73 -27.97 -3.24
C CYS A 92 -9.79 -29.04 -2.69
N GLU A 93 -9.42 -29.00 -1.39
CA GLU A 93 -8.50 -29.97 -0.76
C GLU A 93 -7.14 -30.04 -1.48
N ALA A 94 -6.57 -28.87 -1.81
CA ALA A 94 -5.29 -28.72 -2.50
C ALA A 94 -4.19 -28.20 -1.53
N PRO A 95 -3.79 -28.96 -0.48
CA PRO A 95 -2.95 -28.45 0.61
C PRO A 95 -1.57 -27.99 0.15
N ILE A 96 -0.98 -28.65 -0.83
CA ILE A 96 0.35 -28.29 -1.34
C ILE A 96 0.29 -26.93 -2.06
N ALA A 97 -0.71 -26.69 -2.88
CA ALA A 97 -0.90 -25.43 -3.59
C ALA A 97 -1.25 -24.31 -2.60
N LEU A 98 -2.10 -24.59 -1.62
CA LEU A 98 -2.46 -23.68 -0.55
C LEU A 98 -1.23 -23.22 0.24
N MET A 99 -0.41 -24.13 0.73
CA MET A 99 0.80 -23.81 1.49
C MET A 99 1.81 -22.98 0.69
N LYS A 100 1.98 -23.30 -0.59
CA LYS A 100 2.84 -22.50 -1.49
C LYS A 100 2.32 -21.07 -1.65
N LEU A 101 1.01 -20.90 -1.83
CA LEU A 101 0.39 -19.59 -1.98
C LEU A 101 0.48 -18.77 -0.68
N GLU A 102 0.21 -19.37 0.48
CA GLU A 102 0.32 -18.70 1.78
C GLU A 102 1.74 -18.25 2.07
N ASN A 103 2.74 -19.09 1.85
CA ASN A 103 4.14 -18.69 2.01
C ASN A 103 4.50 -17.49 1.12
N LEU A 104 4.03 -17.46 -0.13
CA LEU A 104 4.25 -16.31 -1.02
C LEU A 104 3.53 -15.05 -0.53
N ARG A 105 2.32 -15.17 0.03
CA ARG A 105 1.58 -14.05 0.62
C ARG A 105 2.35 -13.44 1.78
N ILE A 106 2.80 -14.26 2.74
CA ILE A 106 3.58 -13.81 3.90
C ILE A 106 4.83 -13.05 3.44
N VAL A 107 5.60 -13.62 2.51
CA VAL A 107 6.82 -12.97 1.99
C VAL A 107 6.50 -11.64 1.31
N LYS A 108 5.42 -11.55 0.51
CA LYS A 108 5.00 -10.30 -0.12
C LYS A 108 4.57 -9.26 0.91
N GLU A 109 3.82 -9.63 1.93
CA GLU A 109 3.39 -8.73 2.99
C GLU A 109 4.58 -8.18 3.79
N MET A 110 5.53 -9.04 4.14
CA MET A 110 6.78 -8.61 4.79
C MET A 110 7.56 -7.60 3.93
N ARG A 111 7.78 -7.91 2.65
CA ARG A 111 8.47 -6.99 1.72
C ARG A 111 7.74 -5.65 1.58
N ASN A 112 6.42 -5.68 1.44
CA ASN A 112 5.61 -4.47 1.33
C ASN A 112 5.67 -3.63 2.62
N SER A 113 5.66 -4.27 3.79
CA SER A 113 5.82 -3.59 5.08
C SER A 113 7.18 -2.90 5.20
N VAL A 114 8.25 -3.60 4.87
CA VAL A 114 9.62 -3.05 4.86
C VAL A 114 9.73 -1.88 3.86
N ASN A 115 9.26 -2.05 2.63
CA ASN A 115 9.30 -1.01 1.61
C ASN A 115 8.53 0.25 2.03
N ARG A 116 7.34 0.09 2.64
CA ARG A 116 6.56 1.22 3.16
C ARG A 116 7.31 1.96 4.24
N ARG A 117 7.98 1.24 5.16
CA ARG A 117 8.78 1.86 6.22
C ARG A 117 9.95 2.64 5.63
N VAL A 118 10.74 2.01 4.76
CA VAL A 118 11.89 2.64 4.09
C VAL A 118 11.44 3.88 3.31
N ASN A 119 10.37 3.78 2.52
CA ASN A 119 9.86 4.93 1.77
C ASN A 119 9.40 6.07 2.68
N CYS A 120 8.76 5.75 3.81
CA CYS A 120 8.34 6.75 4.79
C CYS A 120 9.55 7.44 5.44
N GLU A 121 10.55 6.68 5.87
CA GLU A 121 11.77 7.20 6.47
C GLU A 121 12.55 8.07 5.47
N THR A 122 12.73 7.57 4.24
CA THR A 122 13.41 8.33 3.16
C THR A 122 12.66 9.64 2.87
N ALA A 123 11.33 9.61 2.76
CA ALA A 123 10.55 10.82 2.52
C ALA A 123 10.66 11.83 3.67
N ASN A 124 10.72 11.36 4.92
CA ASN A 124 10.92 12.21 6.09
C ASN A 124 12.31 12.84 6.13
N ILE A 125 13.36 12.05 5.84
CA ILE A 125 14.74 12.55 5.74
C ILE A 125 14.82 13.61 4.64
N THR A 126 14.32 13.31 3.44
CA THR A 126 14.34 14.24 2.30
C THR A 126 13.63 15.55 2.64
N LYS A 127 12.45 15.50 3.28
CA LYS A 127 11.75 16.70 3.72
C LYS A 127 12.55 17.52 4.72
N THR A 128 13.21 16.85 5.67
CA THR A 128 14.03 17.52 6.70
C THR A 128 15.25 18.19 6.07
N VAL A 129 15.97 17.49 5.19
CA VAL A 129 17.13 18.03 4.47
C VAL A 129 16.73 19.23 3.60
N ASN A 130 15.69 19.11 2.78
CA ASN A 130 15.23 20.20 1.93
C ASN A 130 14.80 21.42 2.75
N ALA A 131 14.12 21.20 3.89
CA ALA A 131 13.74 22.29 4.77
C ALA A 131 14.98 22.98 5.39
N ALA A 132 15.98 22.22 5.80
CA ALA A 132 17.23 22.75 6.33
C ALA A 132 18.00 23.56 5.29
N THR A 133 18.14 23.01 4.07
CA THR A 133 18.82 23.71 2.96
C THR A 133 18.12 25.04 2.65
N ARG A 134 16.80 25.04 2.50
CA ARG A 134 16.05 26.29 2.28
C ARG A 134 16.21 27.29 3.41
N GLN A 135 16.17 26.85 4.67
CA GLN A 135 16.38 27.72 5.81
C GLN A 135 17.77 28.38 5.79
N ILE A 136 18.81 27.62 5.45
CA ILE A 136 20.18 28.12 5.33
C ILE A 136 20.27 29.12 4.19
N GLU A 137 19.72 28.83 3.02
CA GLU A 137 19.69 29.76 1.88
C GLU A 137 18.97 31.07 2.23
N ASP A 138 17.85 31.00 2.93
CA ASP A 138 17.10 32.16 3.39
C ASP A 138 17.91 33.00 4.38
N ILE A 139 18.59 32.37 5.33
CA ILE A 139 19.42 33.05 6.31
C ILE A 139 20.67 33.70 5.66
N ILE A 140 21.33 33.01 4.73
CA ILE A 140 22.43 33.58 3.96
C ILE A 140 21.95 34.81 3.18
N TYR A 141 20.78 34.72 2.54
CA TYR A 141 20.22 35.84 1.79
C TYR A 141 19.92 37.05 2.70
N ILE A 142 19.37 36.83 3.90
CA ILE A 142 19.13 37.88 4.88
C ILE A 142 20.48 38.49 5.34
N ARG A 143 21.46 37.65 5.63
CA ARG A 143 22.81 38.12 6.02
C ARG A 143 23.40 39.08 4.96
N ASP A 144 23.33 38.71 3.70
CA ASP A 144 23.98 39.39 2.61
C ASP A 144 23.24 40.67 2.14
N HIS A 145 21.91 40.79 2.38
CA HIS A 145 21.09 41.89 1.88
C HIS A 145 20.51 42.79 2.98
N TYR A 146 20.39 42.28 4.21
CA TYR A 146 19.75 43.01 5.31
C TYR A 146 20.65 43.15 6.54
N GLY A 147 21.56 42.18 6.76
CA GLY A 147 22.40 42.07 7.95
C GLY A 147 21.69 41.33 9.09
N LEU A 148 22.40 40.35 9.69
CA LEU A 148 21.87 39.60 10.85
C LEU A 148 21.74 40.48 12.09
N GLU A 149 22.58 41.53 12.21
CA GLU A 149 22.59 42.53 13.28
C GLU A 149 21.33 43.40 13.31
N ASN A 150 20.59 43.47 12.21
CA ASN A 150 19.36 44.24 12.11
C ASN A 150 18.11 43.39 12.52
N LEU A 151 18.31 42.11 12.83
CA LEU A 151 17.28 41.22 13.28
C LEU A 151 16.97 41.39 14.78
N PRO A 152 15.75 41.14 15.23
CA PRO A 152 15.49 40.97 16.66
C PRO A 152 16.36 39.85 17.24
N GLU A 153 16.95 40.08 18.41
CA GLU A 153 17.86 39.16 19.10
C GLU A 153 17.51 37.66 19.00
N PRO A 154 16.22 37.24 19.24
CA PRO A 154 15.86 35.82 19.14
C PRO A 154 15.92 35.24 17.73
N LEU A 155 15.86 36.07 16.69
CA LEU A 155 15.98 35.67 15.28
C LEU A 155 17.44 35.65 14.83
N SER A 156 18.24 36.61 15.24
CA SER A 156 19.68 36.65 14.98
C SER A 156 20.34 35.40 15.56
N GLN A 157 20.14 35.15 16.85
CA GLN A 157 20.66 33.96 17.53
C GLN A 157 20.22 32.65 16.83
N MET A 158 18.96 32.54 16.40
CA MET A 158 18.46 31.36 15.67
C MET A 158 19.15 31.20 14.31
N ALA A 159 19.43 32.30 13.61
CA ALA A 159 20.12 32.32 12.33
C ALA A 159 21.56 31.84 12.48
N GLU A 160 22.28 32.35 13.44
CA GLU A 160 23.68 31.97 13.75
C GLU A 160 23.79 30.50 14.11
N VAL A 161 22.95 30.01 15.06
CA VAL A 161 22.92 28.60 15.48
C VAL A 161 22.64 27.68 14.30
N ARG A 162 21.74 28.10 13.38
CA ARG A 162 21.41 27.27 12.19
C ARG A 162 22.55 27.23 11.17
N LEU A 163 23.28 28.34 10.96
CA LEU A 163 24.43 28.36 10.07
C LEU A 163 25.60 27.55 10.61
N GLU A 164 25.82 27.58 11.92
CA GLU A 164 26.87 26.81 12.59
C GLU A 164 26.58 25.30 12.62
N ASN A 165 25.26 24.93 12.64
CA ASN A 165 24.80 23.56 12.77
C ASN A 165 23.84 23.19 11.64
N PRO A 166 24.30 23.09 10.38
CA PRO A 166 23.45 22.91 9.20
C PRO A 166 22.65 21.59 9.18
N ASP A 167 23.22 20.54 9.78
CA ASP A 167 22.61 19.20 9.78
C ASP A 167 21.82 18.89 11.07
N ALA A 168 21.87 19.78 12.07
CA ALA A 168 21.23 19.54 13.35
C ALA A 168 19.70 19.52 13.22
N PRO A 169 19.02 18.54 13.84
CA PRO A 169 17.55 18.51 13.91
C PRO A 169 17.03 19.65 14.80
N LEU A 170 15.77 20.06 14.56
CA LEU A 170 15.16 21.19 15.27
C LEU A 170 15.20 21.09 16.80
N LYS A 171 15.26 19.89 17.36
CA LYS A 171 15.36 19.71 18.81
C LYS A 171 16.73 20.14 19.32
N GLU A 172 17.79 19.69 18.67
CA GLU A 172 19.17 20.04 19.04
C GLU A 172 19.47 21.53 18.82
N LEU A 173 18.96 22.12 17.73
CA LEU A 173 19.05 23.57 17.53
C LEU A 173 18.42 24.35 18.69
N GLY A 174 17.34 23.83 19.27
CA GLY A 174 16.71 24.45 20.43
C GLY A 174 17.55 24.36 21.72
N GLU A 175 18.37 23.33 21.84
CA GLU A 175 19.28 23.13 22.98
C GLU A 175 20.51 24.06 22.90
N TYR A 176 20.91 24.50 21.70
CA TYR A 176 21.99 25.44 21.47
C TYR A 176 21.62 26.92 21.69
N LEU A 177 20.32 27.21 21.85
CA LEU A 177 19.86 28.59 22.11
C LEU A 177 19.92 28.95 23.61
N ASP A 178 20.13 30.22 23.92
CA ASP A 178 20.07 30.74 25.29
C ASP A 178 19.00 31.83 25.41
N PRO A 179 17.94 31.60 26.21
CA PRO A 179 17.59 30.35 26.90
C PRO A 179 17.15 29.25 25.92
N PRO A 180 17.28 27.94 26.28
CA PRO A 180 16.89 26.84 25.44
C PRO A 180 15.41 26.90 25.04
N VAL A 181 15.12 26.52 23.78
CA VAL A 181 13.78 26.63 23.18
C VAL A 181 13.33 25.30 22.65
N GLY A 182 12.06 24.94 22.87
CA GLY A 182 11.51 23.71 22.35
C GLY A 182 11.36 23.71 20.82
N LYS A 183 11.25 22.52 20.21
CA LYS A 183 11.10 22.31 18.75
C LYS A 183 10.08 23.24 18.07
N SER A 184 8.94 23.52 18.73
CA SER A 184 7.92 24.41 18.18
C SER A 184 8.37 25.86 18.09
N GLY A 185 9.11 26.33 19.10
CA GLY A 185 9.70 27.67 19.13
C GLY A 185 10.79 27.85 18.07
N VAL A 186 11.68 26.86 17.93
CA VAL A 186 12.66 26.81 16.85
C VAL A 186 11.98 26.89 15.47
N ASN A 187 11.00 26.04 15.23
CA ASN A 187 10.27 26.05 13.95
C ASN A 187 9.60 27.40 13.68
N HIS A 188 9.04 28.03 14.70
CA HIS A 188 8.43 29.36 14.58
C HIS A 188 9.45 30.45 14.21
N ARG A 189 10.64 30.44 14.85
CA ARG A 189 11.71 31.40 14.55
C ARG A 189 12.24 31.20 13.12
N LEU A 190 12.51 29.96 12.72
CA LEU A 190 12.96 29.64 11.35
C LEU A 190 11.94 30.03 10.29
N ARG A 191 10.64 29.82 10.54
CA ARG A 191 9.58 30.26 9.64
C ARG A 191 9.55 31.78 9.49
N LYS A 192 9.73 32.53 10.57
CA LYS A 192 9.82 33.99 10.50
C LYS A 192 11.01 34.47 9.70
N LEU A 193 12.16 33.80 9.79
CA LEU A 193 13.33 34.09 8.96
C LEU A 193 13.02 33.86 7.47
N SER A 194 12.38 32.73 7.12
CA SER A 194 11.98 32.49 5.73
C SER A 194 10.96 33.52 5.22
N GLU A 195 9.96 33.91 6.02
CA GLU A 195 8.99 34.97 5.68
C GLU A 195 9.68 36.34 5.47
N LEU A 196 10.73 36.63 6.23
CA LEU A 196 11.52 37.85 6.05
C LEU A 196 12.35 37.79 4.77
N ALA A 197 13.02 36.67 4.51
CA ALA A 197 13.78 36.49 3.27
C ALA A 197 12.90 36.67 2.03
N ASP A 198 11.67 36.11 2.04
CA ASP A 198 10.73 36.26 0.95
C ASP A 198 10.31 37.72 0.75
N ARG A 199 10.16 38.51 1.83
CA ARG A 199 9.87 39.96 1.73
C ARG A 199 11.02 40.79 1.19
N ILE A 200 12.26 40.42 1.49
CA ILE A 200 13.45 41.13 1.00
C ILE A 200 13.70 40.84 -0.49
N ARG A 201 13.28 39.66 -0.95
CA ARG A 201 13.37 39.23 -2.37
C ARG A 201 12.36 39.94 -3.29
N THR A 202 11.27 40.46 -2.73
CA THR A 202 10.17 41.13 -3.46
C THR A 202 10.44 42.62 -3.59
#